data_39c169342823ac8f9aafa6c2cbf389d1
#
_entry.id   39c169342823ac8f9aafa6c2cbf389d1
#
_cell.length_a   1.000
_cell.length_b   1.000
_cell.length_c   1.000
_cell.angle_alpha   90.00
_cell.angle_beta   90.00
_cell.angle_gamma   90.00
#
_symmetry.space_group_name_H-M   'P 1'
#
loop_
_entity.id
_entity.type
_entity.pdbx_description
1 polymer ?
#
loop_
_entity_poly.entity_id
_entity_poly.type
_entity_poly.pdbx_seq_one_letter_code
_entity_poly.pdbx_strand_id
1 'polypeptide(L)'
;MIKLEPHAIIFVSPTAVALGHAAIPRQWLDQAVVAAVGAATAAALRERGVQHVIAPAGQADSEALAALPDFQAGALAGRQVLIVRGQGGREWLADTLRSRGARVDYFECYRRARPQTDTAPLLASWRAGGIAAVTVTSAEALVNLDDMLGPAGAALLRATPMFVVHERIAARARALGVQQIRVTGAGDAAMVAGLQRFFATVA
;
A
#
# COMPACT_ATOMS: atom_id res chain seq x y z
N MET A 1 15.18 -17.71 25.35
CA MET A 1 14.78 -17.56 23.94
C MET A 1 13.32 -17.97 23.84
N ILE A 2 12.39 -17.03 23.77
CA ILE A 2 10.96 -17.31 23.66
C ILE A 2 10.79 -17.94 22.27
N LYS A 3 10.33 -19.20 22.22
CA LYS A 3 9.93 -19.81 20.95
C LYS A 3 8.69 -19.07 20.45
N LEU A 4 8.87 -18.16 19.52
CA LEU A 4 7.79 -17.52 18.82
C LEU A 4 7.21 -18.55 17.84
N GLU A 5 6.13 -19.23 18.26
CA GLU A 5 5.32 -20.05 17.37
C GLU A 5 3.97 -19.33 17.27
N PRO A 6 3.77 -18.51 16.23
CA PRO A 6 2.55 -17.73 16.13
C PRO A 6 1.34 -18.67 15.86
N HIS A 7 0.25 -18.43 16.58
CA HIS A 7 -1.04 -19.05 16.31
C HIS A 7 -1.64 -18.53 15.00
N ALA A 8 -1.42 -17.24 14.70
CA ALA A 8 -1.85 -16.64 13.45
C ALA A 8 -0.75 -15.73 12.86
N ILE A 9 -0.68 -15.69 11.53
CA ILE A 9 0.22 -14.82 10.77
C ILE A 9 -0.64 -14.01 9.80
N ILE A 10 -0.64 -12.68 9.95
CA ILE A 10 -1.46 -11.78 9.15
C ILE A 10 -0.58 -10.97 8.22
N PHE A 11 -0.79 -11.06 6.91
CA PHE A 11 -0.13 -10.22 5.92
C PHE A 11 -1.05 -9.06 5.53
N VAL A 12 -0.57 -7.83 5.69
CA VAL A 12 -1.42 -6.66 5.48
C VAL A 12 -1.46 -6.15 4.03
N SER A 13 -0.56 -6.62 3.17
CA SER A 13 -0.49 -6.17 1.77
C SER A 13 0.28 -7.15 0.88
N PRO A 14 0.11 -7.12 -0.47
CA PRO A 14 0.95 -7.86 -1.39
C PRO A 14 2.45 -7.55 -1.25
N THR A 15 2.81 -6.30 -0.93
CA THR A 15 4.20 -5.90 -0.67
C THR A 15 4.75 -6.61 0.58
N ALA A 16 3.95 -6.74 1.64
CA ALA A 16 4.35 -7.49 2.83
C ALA A 16 4.59 -8.97 2.50
N VAL A 17 3.80 -9.56 1.61
CA VAL A 17 4.03 -10.92 1.11
C VAL A 17 5.32 -10.99 0.28
N ALA A 18 5.51 -10.07 -0.67
CA ALA A 18 6.67 -10.06 -1.56
C ALA A 18 8.00 -9.97 -0.79
N LEU A 19 8.05 -9.15 0.25
CA LEU A 19 9.28 -8.83 0.98
C LEU A 19 9.44 -9.61 2.29
N GLY A 20 8.34 -10.09 2.89
CA GLY A 20 8.37 -10.73 4.20
C GLY A 20 8.23 -12.26 4.18
N HIS A 21 7.53 -12.82 3.19
CA HIS A 21 7.19 -14.25 3.18
C HIS A 21 8.43 -15.17 3.30
N ALA A 22 9.49 -14.90 2.55
CA ALA A 22 10.69 -15.73 2.52
C ALA A 22 11.47 -15.75 3.86
N ALA A 23 11.27 -14.77 4.72
CA ALA A 23 11.90 -14.69 6.04
C ALA A 23 11.10 -15.40 7.14
N ILE A 24 9.88 -15.87 6.84
CA ILE A 24 9.05 -16.61 7.78
C ILE A 24 9.34 -18.12 7.64
N PRO A 25 9.66 -18.81 8.74
CA PRO A 25 9.88 -20.26 8.68
C PRO A 25 8.69 -20.99 8.07
N ARG A 26 8.94 -21.86 7.12
CA ARG A 26 7.89 -22.64 6.44
C ARG A 26 7.00 -23.38 7.43
N GLN A 27 7.58 -23.95 8.47
CA GLN A 27 6.85 -24.62 9.54
C GLN A 27 5.78 -23.72 10.18
N TRP A 28 6.04 -22.42 10.33
CA TRP A 28 5.03 -21.50 10.89
C TRP A 28 3.88 -21.27 9.93
N LEU A 29 4.17 -21.16 8.62
CA LEU A 29 3.12 -21.00 7.60
C LEU A 29 2.24 -22.24 7.47
N ASP A 30 2.79 -23.43 7.75
CA ASP A 30 2.06 -24.69 7.67
C ASP A 30 1.21 -24.97 8.93
N GLN A 31 1.57 -24.40 10.08
CA GLN A 31 0.91 -24.67 11.37
C GLN A 31 0.00 -23.53 11.85
N ALA A 32 0.28 -22.31 11.46
CA ALA A 32 -0.50 -21.15 11.88
C ALA A 32 -1.71 -20.91 10.98
N VAL A 33 -2.69 -20.18 11.51
CA VAL A 33 -3.74 -19.56 10.71
C VAL A 33 -3.12 -18.44 9.88
N VAL A 34 -2.92 -18.66 8.58
CA VAL A 34 -2.39 -17.63 7.69
C VAL A 34 -3.53 -16.80 7.13
N ALA A 35 -3.45 -15.48 7.33
CA ALA A 35 -4.49 -14.55 6.91
C ALA A 35 -3.95 -13.38 6.09
N ALA A 36 -4.82 -12.86 5.24
CA ALA A 36 -4.59 -11.69 4.40
C ALA A 36 -5.69 -10.65 4.61
N VAL A 37 -5.33 -9.36 4.65
CA VAL A 37 -6.32 -8.27 4.79
C VAL A 37 -7.26 -8.19 3.58
N GLY A 38 -6.83 -8.67 2.40
CA GLY A 38 -7.67 -8.64 1.21
C GLY A 38 -7.27 -9.63 0.13
N ALA A 39 -8.12 -9.76 -0.89
CA ALA A 39 -8.02 -10.76 -1.95
C ALA A 39 -6.67 -10.74 -2.70
N ALA A 40 -6.14 -9.57 -3.04
CA ALA A 40 -4.84 -9.45 -3.73
C ALA A 40 -3.68 -9.98 -2.86
N THR A 41 -3.71 -9.74 -1.55
CA THR A 41 -2.72 -10.28 -0.61
C THR A 41 -2.85 -11.80 -0.49
N ALA A 42 -4.09 -12.31 -0.44
CA ALA A 42 -4.35 -13.74 -0.41
C ALA A 42 -3.87 -14.45 -1.69
N ALA A 43 -4.09 -13.86 -2.87
CA ALA A 43 -3.59 -14.36 -4.13
C ALA A 43 -2.05 -14.44 -4.13
N ALA A 44 -1.37 -13.37 -3.70
CA ALA A 44 0.08 -13.33 -3.60
C ALA A 44 0.66 -14.39 -2.64
N LEU A 45 -0.04 -14.75 -1.57
CA LEU A 45 0.35 -15.85 -0.66
C LEU A 45 0.19 -17.22 -1.33
N ARG A 46 -0.94 -17.44 -2.02
CA ARG A 46 -1.19 -18.71 -2.74
C ARG A 46 -0.18 -18.95 -3.86
N GLU A 47 0.19 -17.92 -4.60
CA GLU A 47 1.26 -17.97 -5.62
C GLU A 47 2.61 -18.41 -5.03
N ARG A 48 2.83 -18.18 -3.72
CA ARG A 48 4.03 -18.62 -2.99
C ARG A 48 3.86 -19.97 -2.27
N GLY A 49 2.78 -20.69 -2.60
CA GLY A 49 2.55 -22.05 -2.11
C GLY A 49 1.93 -22.14 -0.72
N VAL A 50 1.34 -21.05 -0.19
CA VAL A 50 0.54 -21.12 1.04
C VAL A 50 -0.84 -21.66 0.68
N GLN A 51 -1.16 -22.89 1.13
CA GLN A 51 -2.37 -23.61 0.72
C GLN A 51 -3.63 -23.03 1.33
N HIS A 52 -3.61 -22.72 2.63
CA HIS A 52 -4.76 -22.22 3.36
C HIS A 52 -4.55 -20.76 3.75
N VAL A 53 -5.28 -19.86 3.09
CA VAL A 53 -5.23 -18.42 3.38
C VAL A 53 -6.64 -17.92 3.65
N ILE A 54 -6.85 -17.39 4.85
CA ILE A 54 -8.10 -16.74 5.26
C ILE A 54 -8.05 -15.27 4.81
N ALA A 55 -9.13 -14.81 4.19
CA ALA A 55 -9.31 -13.40 3.84
C ALA A 55 -10.80 -13.04 3.89
N PRO A 56 -11.14 -11.78 4.21
CA PRO A 56 -12.53 -11.35 4.18
C PRO A 56 -13.08 -11.38 2.75
N ALA A 57 -14.35 -11.76 2.63
CA ALA A 57 -15.08 -11.66 1.37
C ALA A 57 -15.56 -10.21 1.15
N GLY A 58 -15.21 -9.62 0.01
CA GLY A 58 -15.65 -8.27 -0.36
C GLY A 58 -14.69 -7.17 0.09
N GLN A 59 -14.99 -6.43 1.13
CA GLN A 59 -14.17 -5.30 1.57
C GLN A 59 -12.81 -5.76 2.09
N ALA A 60 -11.74 -5.18 1.54
CA ALA A 60 -10.36 -5.54 1.84
C ALA A 60 -9.75 -4.55 2.84
N ASP A 61 -10.13 -4.66 4.11
CA ASP A 61 -9.59 -3.84 5.20
C ASP A 61 -9.38 -4.63 6.49
N SER A 62 -8.76 -3.98 7.44
CA SER A 62 -8.44 -4.55 8.75
C SER A 62 -9.70 -4.85 9.58
N GLU A 63 -10.73 -4.06 9.40
CA GLU A 63 -12.02 -4.16 10.06
C GLU A 63 -12.75 -5.45 9.65
N ALA A 64 -12.80 -5.70 8.35
CA ALA A 64 -13.40 -6.92 7.79
C ALA A 64 -12.61 -8.17 8.20
N LEU A 65 -11.28 -8.12 8.21
CA LEU A 65 -10.45 -9.23 8.70
C LEU A 65 -10.73 -9.51 10.19
N ALA A 66 -10.73 -8.48 11.02
CA ALA A 66 -10.98 -8.63 12.44
C ALA A 66 -12.40 -9.12 12.77
N ALA A 67 -13.36 -9.00 11.84
CA ALA A 67 -14.72 -9.52 12.01
C ALA A 67 -14.81 -11.04 11.82
N LEU A 68 -13.82 -11.69 11.22
CA LEU A 68 -13.81 -13.13 10.98
C LEU A 68 -13.77 -13.92 12.30
N PRO A 69 -14.37 -15.13 12.36
CA PRO A 69 -14.43 -15.96 13.57
C PRO A 69 -13.06 -16.26 14.20
N ASP A 70 -12.04 -16.52 13.37
CA ASP A 70 -10.68 -16.84 13.79
C ASP A 70 -10.00 -15.70 14.56
N PHE A 71 -10.51 -14.47 14.46
CA PHE A 71 -9.97 -13.28 15.09
C PHE A 71 -10.86 -12.73 16.22
N GLN A 72 -11.86 -13.50 16.69
CA GLN A 72 -12.67 -13.13 17.84
C GLN A 72 -11.98 -13.49 19.18
N ALA A 73 -12.42 -12.89 20.27
CA ALA A 73 -11.81 -13.04 21.59
C ALA A 73 -11.67 -14.52 22.02
N GLY A 74 -12.66 -15.36 21.72
CA GLY A 74 -12.63 -16.79 22.07
C GLY A 74 -11.52 -17.58 21.36
N ALA A 75 -11.13 -17.15 20.15
CA ALA A 75 -10.07 -17.78 19.37
C ALA A 75 -8.68 -17.24 19.73
N LEU A 76 -8.60 -16.00 20.21
CA LEU A 76 -7.34 -15.25 20.36
C LEU A 76 -6.81 -15.17 21.79
N ALA A 77 -7.60 -15.50 22.81
CA ALA A 77 -7.22 -15.34 24.20
C ALA A 77 -5.88 -16.06 24.52
N GLY A 78 -4.85 -15.29 24.91
CA GLY A 78 -3.51 -15.78 25.20
C GLY A 78 -2.68 -16.25 24.00
N ARG A 79 -3.23 -16.15 22.78
CA ARG A 79 -2.55 -16.58 21.56
C ARG A 79 -1.58 -15.53 21.01
N GLN A 80 -0.52 -16.01 20.36
CA GLN A 80 0.47 -15.18 19.67
C GLN A 80 0.00 -14.90 18.24
N VAL A 81 -0.02 -13.64 17.83
CA VAL A 81 -0.33 -13.20 16.47
C VAL A 81 0.85 -12.41 15.92
N LEU A 82 1.33 -12.79 14.73
CA LEU A 82 2.37 -12.09 14.01
C LEU A 82 1.74 -11.28 12.87
N ILE A 83 1.91 -9.96 12.88
CA ILE A 83 1.47 -9.08 11.78
C ILE A 83 2.68 -8.73 10.92
N VAL A 84 2.67 -9.18 9.65
CA VAL A 84 3.69 -8.90 8.64
C VAL A 84 3.30 -7.64 7.89
N ARG A 85 4.09 -6.58 8.05
CA ARG A 85 3.75 -5.23 7.57
C ARG A 85 4.96 -4.42 7.14
N GLY A 86 4.72 -3.27 6.54
CA GLY A 86 5.71 -2.20 6.44
C GLY A 86 5.85 -1.44 7.76
N GLN A 87 6.97 -0.78 7.95
CA GLN A 87 7.21 0.09 9.11
C GLN A 87 6.15 1.19 9.19
N GLY A 88 5.59 1.41 10.37
CA GLY A 88 4.51 2.37 10.61
C GLY A 88 3.15 1.92 10.06
N GLY A 89 2.18 2.82 10.05
CA GLY A 89 0.81 2.57 9.61
C GLY A 89 -0.20 2.49 10.76
N ARG A 90 -1.45 2.09 10.44
CA ARG A 90 -2.53 2.04 11.44
C ARG A 90 -2.26 0.94 12.47
N GLU A 91 -2.39 1.30 13.75
CA GLU A 91 -2.30 0.35 14.87
C GLU A 91 -3.64 -0.36 15.16
N TRP A 92 -4.72 0.10 14.55
CA TRP A 92 -6.09 -0.34 14.83
C TRP A 92 -6.26 -1.87 14.86
N LEU A 93 -5.68 -2.59 13.89
CA LEU A 93 -5.79 -4.05 13.85
C LEU A 93 -5.11 -4.69 15.07
N ALA A 94 -3.89 -4.28 15.38
CA ALA A 94 -3.16 -4.82 16.51
C ALA A 94 -3.85 -4.49 17.85
N ASP A 95 -4.33 -3.27 18.01
CA ASP A 95 -5.03 -2.85 19.21
C ASP A 95 -6.35 -3.62 19.38
N THR A 96 -7.07 -3.86 18.29
CA THR A 96 -8.26 -4.68 18.29
C THR A 96 -7.96 -6.13 18.69
N LEU A 97 -6.90 -6.74 18.12
CA LEU A 97 -6.52 -8.11 18.48
C LEU A 97 -6.02 -8.20 19.92
N ARG A 98 -5.25 -7.21 20.40
CA ARG A 98 -4.81 -7.12 21.80
C ARG A 98 -5.99 -6.99 22.76
N SER A 99 -7.00 -6.17 22.45
CA SER A 99 -8.20 -6.03 23.26
C SER A 99 -9.02 -7.34 23.37
N ARG A 100 -8.83 -8.26 22.42
CA ARG A 100 -9.39 -9.62 22.39
C ARG A 100 -8.52 -10.66 23.10
N GLY A 101 -7.43 -10.22 23.76
CA GLY A 101 -6.54 -11.07 24.54
C GLY A 101 -5.37 -11.68 23.77
N ALA A 102 -5.14 -11.30 22.52
CA ALA A 102 -3.97 -11.73 21.76
C ALA A 102 -2.69 -11.03 22.22
N ARG A 103 -1.55 -11.73 22.08
CA ARG A 103 -0.21 -11.13 22.09
C ARG A 103 0.17 -10.83 20.65
N VAL A 104 0.35 -9.54 20.31
CA VAL A 104 0.59 -9.13 18.94
C VAL A 104 2.00 -8.61 18.78
N ASP A 105 2.76 -9.25 17.88
CA ASP A 105 4.07 -8.81 17.43
C ASP A 105 4.01 -8.38 15.97
N TYR A 106 4.96 -7.52 15.59
CA TYR A 106 5.14 -7.07 14.22
C TYR A 106 6.40 -7.66 13.61
N PHE A 107 6.27 -8.10 12.36
CA PHE A 107 7.40 -8.27 11.47
C PHE A 107 7.36 -7.16 10.42
N GLU A 108 8.12 -6.11 10.66
CA GLU A 108 8.27 -4.97 9.76
C GLU A 108 9.30 -5.29 8.68
N CYS A 109 8.86 -5.85 7.55
CA CYS A 109 9.71 -6.36 6.49
C CYS A 109 10.09 -5.31 5.42
N TYR A 110 9.55 -4.10 5.47
CA TYR A 110 9.93 -2.98 4.60
C TYR A 110 9.61 -1.63 5.24
N ARG A 111 10.25 -0.60 4.74
CA ARG A 111 9.87 0.79 5.02
C ARG A 111 9.58 1.54 3.72
N ARG A 112 8.62 2.43 3.75
CA ARG A 112 8.45 3.42 2.69
C ARG A 112 9.40 4.57 2.97
N ALA A 113 10.13 5.00 1.96
CA ALA A 113 11.02 6.12 2.07
C ALA A 113 10.99 6.93 0.77
N ARG A 114 11.21 8.23 0.89
CA ARG A 114 11.44 9.07 -0.28
C ARG A 114 12.72 8.59 -0.97
N PRO A 115 12.69 8.34 -2.30
CA PRO A 115 13.90 8.00 -3.04
C PRO A 115 14.95 9.10 -2.91
N GLN A 116 16.23 8.71 -2.80
CA GLN A 116 17.38 9.63 -2.84
C GLN A 116 18.02 9.52 -4.21
N THR A 117 17.28 9.92 -5.24
CA THR A 117 17.74 9.87 -6.63
C THR A 117 18.06 11.27 -7.12
N ASP A 118 19.10 11.41 -7.92
CA ASP A 118 19.36 12.66 -8.63
C ASP A 118 18.20 12.98 -9.58
N THR A 119 17.57 14.13 -9.38
CA THR A 119 16.44 14.60 -10.18
C THR A 119 16.87 15.45 -11.37
N ALA A 120 18.16 15.78 -11.53
CA ALA A 120 18.64 16.63 -12.60
C ALA A 120 18.32 16.09 -14.01
N PRO A 121 18.48 14.79 -14.31
CA PRO A 121 18.09 14.25 -15.61
C PRO A 121 16.58 14.35 -15.88
N LEU A 122 15.74 14.11 -14.87
CA LEU A 122 14.30 14.25 -14.97
C LEU A 122 13.90 15.70 -15.25
N LEU A 123 14.48 16.65 -14.52
CA LEU A 123 14.21 18.08 -14.69
C LEU A 123 14.68 18.58 -16.07
N ALA A 124 15.80 18.08 -16.59
CA ALA A 124 16.27 18.40 -17.93
C ALA A 124 15.30 17.92 -19.01
N SER A 125 14.85 16.66 -18.93
CA SER A 125 13.83 16.09 -19.82
C SER A 125 12.50 16.87 -19.74
N TRP A 126 12.08 17.23 -18.53
CA TRP A 126 10.83 17.98 -18.31
C TRP A 126 10.88 19.36 -18.96
N ARG A 127 11.98 20.11 -18.79
CA ARG A 127 12.20 21.42 -19.43
C ARG A 127 12.22 21.33 -20.93
N ALA A 128 12.72 20.23 -21.49
CA ALA A 128 12.72 19.95 -22.93
C ALA A 128 11.33 19.51 -23.48
N GLY A 129 10.28 19.50 -22.65
CA GLY A 129 8.95 19.07 -23.07
C GLY A 129 8.73 17.55 -23.10
N GLY A 130 9.67 16.77 -22.56
CA GLY A 130 9.62 15.31 -22.56
C GLY A 130 8.60 14.71 -21.60
N ILE A 131 7.94 15.52 -20.73
CA ILE A 131 6.91 15.07 -19.79
C ILE A 131 5.61 15.77 -20.12
N ALA A 132 4.67 15.04 -20.71
CA ALA A 132 3.38 15.57 -21.13
C ALA A 132 2.30 15.47 -20.03
N ALA A 133 2.43 14.56 -19.07
CA ALA A 133 1.52 14.38 -17.95
C ALA A 133 2.21 13.68 -16.76
N VAL A 134 1.65 13.86 -15.57
CA VAL A 134 2.06 13.16 -14.35
C VAL A 134 0.90 12.32 -13.83
N THR A 135 1.15 11.04 -13.55
CA THR A 135 0.17 10.15 -12.91
C THR A 135 0.52 9.93 -11.45
N VAL A 136 -0.46 10.05 -10.55
CA VAL A 136 -0.23 9.90 -9.10
C VAL A 136 -1.30 9.01 -8.48
N THR A 137 -0.87 7.92 -7.85
CA THR A 137 -1.75 6.93 -7.23
C THR A 137 -1.83 7.05 -5.70
N SER A 138 -0.98 7.86 -5.07
CA SER A 138 -1.05 8.12 -3.63
C SER A 138 -0.64 9.54 -3.26
N ALA A 139 -1.23 10.07 -2.18
CA ALA A 139 -0.89 11.41 -1.67
C ALA A 139 0.56 11.48 -1.17
N GLU A 140 1.09 10.39 -0.62
CA GLU A 140 2.49 10.29 -0.18
C GLU A 140 3.46 10.38 -1.37
N ALA A 141 3.16 9.67 -2.47
CA ALA A 141 3.97 9.75 -3.68
C ALA A 141 4.01 11.17 -4.26
N LEU A 142 2.90 11.91 -4.20
CA LEU A 142 2.84 13.31 -4.63
C LEU A 142 3.72 14.21 -3.78
N VAL A 143 3.64 14.07 -2.45
CA VAL A 143 4.48 14.85 -1.52
C VAL A 143 5.95 14.53 -1.73
N ASN A 144 6.29 13.25 -1.84
CA ASN A 144 7.67 12.82 -2.10
C ASN A 144 8.20 13.38 -3.43
N LEU A 145 7.37 13.40 -4.48
CA LEU A 145 7.75 13.97 -5.77
C LEU A 145 8.00 15.48 -5.67
N ASP A 146 7.11 16.23 -5.05
CA ASP A 146 7.25 17.68 -4.85
C ASP A 146 8.53 18.01 -4.07
N ASP A 147 8.76 17.29 -2.96
CA ASP A 147 9.98 17.42 -2.15
C ASP A 147 11.26 17.07 -2.93
N MET A 148 11.24 16.03 -3.77
CA MET A 148 12.38 15.61 -4.57
C MET A 148 12.74 16.61 -5.67
N LEU A 149 11.70 17.18 -6.30
CA LEU A 149 11.86 18.18 -7.36
C LEU A 149 12.33 19.53 -6.80
N GLY A 150 11.96 19.83 -5.57
CA GLY A 150 12.30 21.08 -4.90
C GLY A 150 11.81 22.32 -5.65
N PRO A 151 12.31 23.50 -5.29
CA PRO A 151 11.90 24.75 -5.94
C PRO A 151 12.13 24.77 -7.46
N ALA A 152 13.18 24.09 -7.92
CA ALA A 152 13.54 24.05 -9.34
C ALA A 152 12.53 23.29 -10.22
N GLY A 153 11.83 22.28 -9.65
CA GLY A 153 10.85 21.50 -10.38
C GLY A 153 9.40 21.84 -10.03
N ALA A 154 9.15 22.59 -8.96
CA ALA A 154 7.81 22.91 -8.50
C ALA A 154 6.97 23.63 -9.56
N ALA A 155 7.56 24.55 -10.32
CA ALA A 155 6.86 25.25 -11.41
C ALA A 155 6.46 24.31 -12.55
N LEU A 156 7.33 23.35 -12.89
CA LEU A 156 7.07 22.31 -13.90
C LEU A 156 5.94 21.39 -13.44
N LEU A 157 5.97 20.93 -12.20
CA LEU A 157 4.93 20.08 -11.62
C LEU A 157 3.57 20.76 -11.64
N ARG A 158 3.51 22.04 -11.28
CA ARG A 158 2.26 22.83 -11.25
C ARG A 158 1.66 23.07 -12.62
N ALA A 159 2.49 23.26 -13.64
CA ALA A 159 2.05 23.52 -15.01
C ALA A 159 1.66 22.26 -15.78
N THR A 160 2.14 21.10 -15.36
CA THR A 160 1.93 19.82 -16.08
C THR A 160 0.59 19.20 -15.68
N PRO A 161 -0.22 18.71 -16.64
CA PRO A 161 -1.45 17.98 -16.36
C PRO A 161 -1.22 16.79 -15.44
N MET A 162 -2.00 16.68 -14.37
CA MET A 162 -1.88 15.62 -13.37
C MET A 162 -3.12 14.74 -13.33
N PHE A 163 -2.92 13.43 -13.41
CA PHE A 163 -3.96 12.42 -13.32
C PHE A 163 -3.85 11.68 -12.00
N VAL A 164 -4.95 11.62 -11.25
CA VAL A 164 -5.00 11.04 -9.91
C VAL A 164 -6.17 10.06 -9.79
N VAL A 165 -6.01 9.03 -8.96
CA VAL A 165 -7.01 7.96 -8.81
C VAL A 165 -8.13 8.29 -7.82
N HIS A 166 -8.01 9.38 -7.06
CA HIS A 166 -8.99 9.71 -6.01
C HIS A 166 -9.00 11.20 -5.68
N GLU A 167 -10.18 11.73 -5.32
CA GLU A 167 -10.39 13.16 -4.99
C GLU A 167 -9.49 13.64 -3.82
N ARG A 168 -9.19 12.79 -2.86
CA ARG A 168 -8.25 13.12 -1.77
C ARG A 168 -6.85 13.46 -2.27
N ILE A 169 -6.39 12.82 -3.35
CA ILE A 169 -5.09 13.12 -3.97
C ILE A 169 -5.22 14.42 -4.77
N ALA A 170 -6.34 14.63 -5.46
CA ALA A 170 -6.62 15.87 -6.17
C ALA A 170 -6.62 17.09 -5.22
N ALA A 171 -7.23 16.97 -4.06
CA ALA A 171 -7.22 18.02 -3.04
C ALA A 171 -5.78 18.37 -2.61
N ARG A 172 -4.91 17.35 -2.43
CA ARG A 172 -3.49 17.58 -2.12
C ARG A 172 -2.75 18.26 -3.27
N ALA A 173 -3.02 17.85 -4.52
CA ALA A 173 -2.43 18.46 -5.71
C ALA A 173 -2.83 19.94 -5.86
N ARG A 174 -4.10 20.28 -5.60
CA ARG A 174 -4.57 21.68 -5.56
C ARG A 174 -3.83 22.49 -4.50
N ALA A 175 -3.63 21.92 -3.32
CA ALA A 175 -2.89 22.57 -2.24
C ALA A 175 -1.42 22.85 -2.60
N LEU A 176 -0.81 22.05 -3.48
CA LEU A 176 0.52 22.28 -4.05
C LEU A 176 0.51 23.25 -5.24
N GLY A 177 -0.66 23.71 -5.70
CA GLY A 177 -0.82 24.66 -6.79
C GLY A 177 -0.83 24.03 -8.19
N VAL A 178 -1.08 22.74 -8.33
CA VAL A 178 -1.24 22.09 -9.64
C VAL A 178 -2.44 22.64 -10.36
N GLN A 179 -2.26 23.14 -11.60
CA GLN A 179 -3.25 23.88 -12.35
C GLN A 179 -4.29 22.99 -13.04
N GLN A 180 -3.86 21.84 -13.55
CA GLN A 180 -4.71 20.93 -14.31
C GLN A 180 -4.73 19.56 -13.65
N ILE A 181 -5.86 19.20 -13.04
CA ILE A 181 -6.01 17.93 -12.32
C ILE A 181 -7.19 17.16 -12.88
N ARG A 182 -7.02 15.88 -13.14
CA ARG A 182 -8.04 14.95 -13.61
C ARG A 182 -8.15 13.76 -12.63
N VAL A 183 -9.32 13.53 -12.08
CA VAL A 183 -9.61 12.35 -11.28
C VAL A 183 -10.12 11.25 -12.22
N THR A 184 -9.39 10.15 -12.30
CA THR A 184 -9.69 9.06 -13.24
C THR A 184 -10.52 7.93 -12.62
N GLY A 185 -10.49 7.79 -11.30
CA GLY A 185 -10.97 6.62 -10.59
C GLY A 185 -9.84 5.61 -10.29
N ALA A 186 -10.16 4.58 -9.53
CA ALA A 186 -9.19 3.58 -9.08
C ALA A 186 -8.87 2.57 -10.19
N GLY A 187 -7.62 2.08 -10.19
CA GLY A 187 -7.11 1.04 -11.08
C GLY A 187 -6.50 1.55 -12.39
N ASP A 188 -5.63 0.72 -12.96
CA ASP A 188 -4.84 1.08 -14.14
C ASP A 188 -5.71 1.33 -15.37
N ALA A 189 -6.77 0.55 -15.56
CA ALA A 189 -7.69 0.73 -16.68
C ALA A 189 -8.37 2.11 -16.69
N ALA A 190 -8.80 2.60 -15.52
CA ALA A 190 -9.40 3.92 -15.38
C ALA A 190 -8.36 5.03 -15.64
N MET A 191 -7.13 4.85 -15.19
CA MET A 191 -6.02 5.78 -15.42
C MET A 191 -5.70 5.88 -16.92
N VAL A 192 -5.53 4.73 -17.59
CA VAL A 192 -5.27 4.66 -19.05
C VAL A 192 -6.38 5.31 -19.84
N ALA A 193 -7.65 4.99 -19.54
CA ALA A 193 -8.79 5.60 -20.21
C ALA A 193 -8.86 7.13 -20.00
N GLY A 194 -8.46 7.62 -18.82
CA GLY A 194 -8.37 9.05 -18.53
C GLY A 194 -7.31 9.75 -19.37
N LEU A 195 -6.13 9.17 -19.48
CA LEU A 195 -5.03 9.66 -20.32
C LEU A 195 -5.42 9.67 -21.81
N GLN A 196 -5.98 8.58 -22.31
CA GLN A 196 -6.42 8.46 -23.71
C GLN A 196 -7.42 9.55 -24.09
N ARG A 197 -8.46 9.79 -23.25
CA ARG A 197 -9.44 10.85 -23.49
C ARG A 197 -8.80 12.23 -23.54
N PHE A 198 -7.86 12.50 -22.64
CA PHE A 198 -7.20 13.81 -22.60
C PHE A 198 -6.34 14.03 -23.85
N PHE A 199 -5.50 13.09 -24.22
CA PHE A 199 -4.60 13.26 -25.37
C PHE A 199 -5.33 13.19 -26.71
N ALA A 200 -6.49 12.50 -26.82
CA ALA A 200 -7.33 12.54 -28.01
C ALA A 200 -7.98 13.92 -28.26
N THR A 201 -8.11 14.76 -27.22
CA THR A 201 -8.68 16.13 -27.34
C THR A 201 -7.63 17.20 -27.56
N VAL A 202 -6.35 16.87 -27.40
CA VAL A 202 -5.21 17.82 -27.50
C VAL A 202 -4.40 17.58 -28.79
N ALA A 203 -4.59 16.43 -29.45
CA ALA A 203 -4.04 16.13 -30.77
C ALA A 203 -4.91 16.71 -31.89
#